data_7d960a53b0486ef69da73e7e87360983
#
_entry.id   7d960a53b0486ef69da73e7e87360983
#
_cell.length_a   1.000
_cell.length_b   1.000
_cell.length_c   1.000
_cell.angle_alpha   90.00
_cell.angle_beta   90.00
_cell.angle_gamma   90.00
#
_symmetry.space_group_name_H-M   'P 1'
#
loop_
_entity.id
_entity.type
_entity.pdbx_description
1 polymer ?
#
loop_
_entity_poly.entity_id
_entity_poly.type
_entity_poly.pdbx_seq_one_letter_code
_entity_poly.pdbx_strand_id
1 'polypeptide(L)'
;MIKKSKSIFWHTGVAERWKVYDSPGRPSKGECQLIESFIRQHKKQPKILILGSTPEFRDLAHNVKAEVTCVDIGLGMLVAMTDFMKHKNQAEQEVWFRSDWLTMPVADNYYDFVLGDLVITNLPLQLQPMLLAKAKSVLKPGGYFITRDWWPPMSKPAIEPMIEKILKIGINKKSINIFSWELLNLAYNSKKRSATTDDMYRLLKEFQQKEKNKIKKQQLVPLLKHLIYVYPLGKTWWVKVRPEAEKTVKKYFKIESIKHDRDNQRAEECPIYFLEK
;
A
#
# COMPACT_ATOMS: atom_id res chain seq x y z
N MET A 1 -16.81 -24.04 6.37
CA MET A 1 -16.60 -22.67 5.84
C MET A 1 -15.35 -22.69 4.97
N ILE A 2 -15.47 -22.59 3.65
CA ILE A 2 -14.33 -22.49 2.73
C ILE A 2 -13.65 -21.16 3.02
N LYS A 3 -12.41 -21.20 3.55
CA LYS A 3 -11.58 -19.99 3.68
C LYS A 3 -11.45 -19.38 2.28
N LYS A 4 -12.09 -18.24 2.04
CA LYS A 4 -11.90 -17.49 0.79
C LYS A 4 -10.40 -17.29 0.59
N SER A 5 -9.87 -17.78 -0.52
CA SER A 5 -8.45 -17.65 -0.87
C SER A 5 -8.08 -16.17 -0.89
N LYS A 6 -6.90 -15.81 -0.37
CA LYS A 6 -6.34 -14.44 -0.42
C LYS A 6 -6.34 -13.86 -1.84
N SER A 7 -6.23 -14.72 -2.86
CA SER A 7 -6.25 -14.34 -4.28
C SER A 7 -7.59 -13.75 -4.76
N ILE A 8 -8.70 -13.95 -4.02
CA ILE A 8 -10.01 -13.37 -4.40
C ILE A 8 -10.01 -11.85 -4.35
N PHE A 9 -9.20 -11.22 -3.50
CA PHE A 9 -9.11 -9.76 -3.41
C PHE A 9 -8.16 -9.15 -4.45
N TRP A 10 -7.19 -9.94 -4.93
CA TRP A 10 -6.16 -9.51 -5.85
C TRP A 10 -6.38 -10.16 -7.22
N HIS A 11 -7.29 -9.59 -8.00
CA HIS A 11 -7.64 -10.02 -9.35
C HIS A 11 -7.63 -8.84 -10.32
N THR A 12 -7.71 -9.11 -11.61
CA THR A 12 -7.64 -8.10 -12.68
C THR A 12 -8.60 -6.92 -12.50
N GLY A 13 -9.82 -7.15 -11.98
CA GLY A 13 -10.78 -6.09 -11.67
C GLY A 13 -10.31 -5.11 -10.59
N VAL A 14 -9.34 -5.48 -9.73
CA VAL A 14 -8.70 -4.54 -8.81
C VAL A 14 -7.70 -3.65 -9.56
N ALA A 15 -7.01 -4.20 -10.56
CA ALA A 15 -6.08 -3.43 -11.38
C ALA A 15 -6.77 -2.24 -12.09
N GLU A 16 -7.98 -2.43 -12.63
CA GLU A 16 -8.73 -1.34 -13.28
C GLU A 16 -8.93 -0.13 -12.36
N ARG A 17 -9.03 -0.36 -11.06
CA ARG A 17 -9.19 0.68 -10.04
C ARG A 17 -7.93 1.49 -9.81
N TRP A 18 -6.76 1.01 -10.27
CA TRP A 18 -5.51 1.75 -10.17
C TRP A 18 -5.59 3.14 -10.81
N LYS A 19 -6.43 3.29 -11.84
CA LYS A 19 -6.71 4.58 -12.51
C LYS A 19 -7.28 5.64 -11.58
N VAL A 20 -8.06 5.21 -10.58
CA VAL A 20 -8.75 6.12 -9.65
C VAL A 20 -8.01 6.29 -8.33
N TYR A 21 -7.03 5.43 -8.01
CA TYR A 21 -6.17 5.64 -6.86
C TYR A 21 -5.28 6.86 -7.05
N ASP A 22 -5.01 7.53 -5.93
CA ASP A 22 -4.02 8.60 -5.80
C ASP A 22 -3.26 8.39 -4.48
N SER A 23 -2.16 9.13 -4.27
CA SER A 23 -1.45 9.07 -2.99
C SER A 23 -2.40 9.47 -1.84
N PRO A 24 -2.33 8.76 -0.69
CA PRO A 24 -1.36 7.74 -0.31
C PRO A 24 -1.75 6.31 -0.72
N GLY A 25 -2.89 6.08 -1.37
CA GLY A 25 -3.35 4.75 -1.81
C GLY A 25 -2.46 4.09 -2.86
N ARG A 26 -1.60 4.87 -3.53
CA ARG A 26 -0.52 4.43 -4.42
C ARG A 26 0.71 5.32 -4.22
N PRO A 27 1.92 4.88 -4.61
CA PRO A 27 3.12 5.72 -4.51
C PRO A 27 2.98 7.02 -5.30
N SER A 28 3.38 8.14 -4.69
CA SER A 28 3.48 9.42 -5.38
C SER A 28 4.74 9.49 -6.24
N LYS A 29 4.80 10.48 -7.15
CA LYS A 29 6.01 10.75 -7.95
C LYS A 29 7.20 11.09 -7.06
N GLY A 30 6.99 11.91 -6.02
CA GLY A 30 8.04 12.31 -5.08
C GLY A 30 8.56 11.12 -4.26
N GLU A 31 7.66 10.24 -3.80
CA GLU A 31 8.05 9.01 -3.11
C GLU A 31 8.92 8.11 -4.00
N CYS A 32 8.52 7.91 -5.27
CA CYS A 32 9.33 7.14 -6.23
C CYS A 32 10.70 7.78 -6.48
N GLN A 33 10.79 9.11 -6.59
CA GLN A 33 12.05 9.83 -6.75
C GLN A 33 12.98 9.67 -5.54
N LEU A 34 12.44 9.69 -4.31
CA LEU A 34 13.22 9.45 -3.10
C LEU A 34 13.81 8.03 -3.09
N ILE A 35 13.01 7.03 -3.46
CA ILE A 35 13.46 5.62 -3.56
C ILE A 35 14.49 5.45 -4.67
N GLU A 36 14.21 5.98 -5.86
CA GLU A 36 15.12 5.90 -7.01
C GLU A 36 16.48 6.54 -6.71
N SER A 37 16.48 7.73 -6.10
CA SER A 37 17.70 8.43 -5.69
C SER A 37 18.53 7.63 -4.69
N PHE A 38 17.86 7.01 -3.71
CA PHE A 38 18.51 6.15 -2.73
C PHE A 38 19.17 4.94 -3.41
N ILE A 39 18.46 4.25 -4.29
CA ILE A 39 18.99 3.07 -5.01
C ILE A 39 20.21 3.46 -5.84
N ARG A 40 20.15 4.55 -6.60
CA ARG A 40 21.25 5.03 -7.44
C ARG A 40 22.53 5.36 -6.66
N GLN A 41 22.38 5.86 -5.41
CA GLN A 41 23.52 6.17 -4.53
C GLN A 41 24.22 4.90 -4.00
N HIS A 42 23.48 3.80 -3.86
CA HIS A 42 24.01 2.57 -3.24
C HIS A 42 24.48 1.53 -4.26
N LYS A 43 23.85 1.44 -5.43
CA LYS A 43 24.15 0.38 -6.38
C LYS A 43 23.87 0.76 -7.83
N LYS A 44 24.80 0.44 -8.70
CA LYS A 44 24.60 0.45 -10.17
C LYS A 44 24.07 -0.91 -10.59
N GLN A 45 23.06 -0.93 -11.47
CA GLN A 45 22.43 -2.15 -12.00
C GLN A 45 22.07 -3.15 -10.88
N PRO A 46 21.21 -2.77 -9.94
CA PRO A 46 20.87 -3.61 -8.80
C PRO A 46 19.98 -4.79 -9.19
N LYS A 47 19.97 -5.83 -8.35
CA LYS A 47 18.95 -6.88 -8.36
C LYS A 47 17.84 -6.47 -7.40
N ILE A 48 16.64 -6.29 -7.92
CA ILE A 48 15.48 -5.80 -7.16
C ILE A 48 14.39 -6.85 -7.13
N LEU A 49 13.94 -7.20 -5.93
CA LEU A 49 12.72 -7.97 -5.70
C LEU A 49 11.58 -7.02 -5.35
N ILE A 50 10.46 -7.12 -6.08
CA ILE A 50 9.23 -6.37 -5.80
C ILE A 50 8.20 -7.32 -5.22
N LEU A 51 7.73 -7.02 -4.00
CA LEU A 51 6.64 -7.72 -3.36
C LEU A 51 5.31 -7.13 -3.84
N GLY A 52 4.61 -7.85 -4.71
CA GLY A 52 3.41 -7.39 -5.40
C GLY A 52 3.67 -6.95 -6.83
N SER A 53 2.77 -6.11 -7.33
CA SER A 53 2.70 -5.72 -8.75
C SER A 53 2.66 -4.21 -8.99
N THR A 54 3.05 -3.40 -8.00
CA THR A 54 2.97 -1.93 -8.02
C THR A 54 3.71 -1.33 -9.24
N PRO A 55 3.00 -0.71 -10.20
CA PRO A 55 3.61 -0.26 -11.46
C PRO A 55 4.71 0.78 -11.26
N GLU A 56 4.53 1.69 -10.29
CA GLU A 56 5.49 2.74 -9.97
C GLU A 56 6.84 2.17 -9.51
N PHE A 57 6.81 1.06 -8.76
CA PHE A 57 8.04 0.39 -8.31
C PHE A 57 8.70 -0.38 -9.44
N ARG A 58 7.92 -0.94 -10.35
CA ARG A 58 8.43 -1.58 -11.56
C ARG A 58 9.08 -0.55 -12.48
N ASP A 59 8.41 0.59 -12.72
CA ASP A 59 8.96 1.70 -13.50
C ASP A 59 10.28 2.23 -12.92
N LEU A 60 10.34 2.48 -11.60
CA LEU A 60 11.57 2.97 -10.98
C LEU A 60 12.71 1.95 -11.04
N ALA A 61 12.39 0.65 -10.96
CA ALA A 61 13.39 -0.40 -11.09
C ALA A 61 13.99 -0.42 -12.51
N HIS A 62 13.17 -0.25 -13.54
CA HIS A 62 13.66 -0.08 -14.92
C HIS A 62 14.45 1.22 -15.10
N ASN A 63 14.05 2.32 -14.47
CA ASN A 63 14.82 3.58 -14.51
C ASN A 63 16.25 3.41 -13.99
N VAL A 64 16.45 2.57 -12.97
CA VAL A 64 17.79 2.29 -12.41
C VAL A 64 18.50 1.13 -13.11
N LYS A 65 17.92 0.60 -14.19
CA LYS A 65 18.45 -0.54 -14.98
C LYS A 65 18.65 -1.79 -14.12
N ALA A 66 17.68 -2.09 -13.26
CA ALA A 66 17.70 -3.24 -12.38
C ALA A 66 17.39 -4.55 -13.12
N GLU A 67 17.94 -5.66 -12.59
CA GLU A 67 17.38 -6.99 -12.80
C GLU A 67 16.14 -7.13 -11.90
N VAL A 68 14.95 -7.23 -12.49
CA VAL A 68 13.67 -7.14 -11.76
C VAL A 68 13.04 -8.51 -11.58
N THR A 69 12.70 -8.82 -10.33
CA THR A 69 11.86 -9.97 -9.98
C THR A 69 10.61 -9.47 -9.28
N CYS A 70 9.42 -9.90 -9.71
CA CYS A 70 8.15 -9.60 -9.06
C CYS A 70 7.52 -10.87 -8.48
N VAL A 71 7.02 -10.79 -7.24
CA VAL A 71 6.32 -11.90 -6.60
C VAL A 71 4.94 -11.45 -6.16
N ASP A 72 3.90 -12.07 -6.71
CA ASP A 72 2.50 -11.81 -6.34
C ASP A 72 1.73 -13.13 -6.25
N ILE A 73 0.73 -13.18 -5.36
CA ILE A 73 -0.17 -14.34 -5.25
C ILE A 73 -1.09 -14.48 -6.46
N GLY A 74 -1.34 -13.37 -7.17
CA GLY A 74 -2.17 -13.28 -8.37
C GLY A 74 -1.36 -12.94 -9.61
N LEU A 75 -0.98 -13.94 -10.44
CA LEU A 75 -0.28 -13.68 -11.70
C LEU A 75 -1.05 -12.69 -12.60
N GLY A 76 -2.39 -12.77 -12.61
CA GLY A 76 -3.24 -11.83 -13.32
C GLY A 76 -3.08 -10.38 -12.88
N MET A 77 -2.66 -10.12 -11.63
CA MET A 77 -2.32 -8.78 -11.16
C MET A 77 -1.05 -8.27 -11.83
N LEU A 78 0.01 -9.07 -11.90
CA LEU A 78 1.26 -8.70 -12.58
C LEU A 78 1.01 -8.31 -14.02
N VAL A 79 0.22 -9.12 -14.74
CA VAL A 79 -0.19 -8.85 -16.14
C VAL A 79 -0.98 -7.55 -16.22
N ALA A 80 -2.08 -7.42 -15.46
CA ALA A 80 -2.99 -6.28 -15.56
C ALA A 80 -2.33 -4.96 -15.11
N MET A 81 -1.41 -5.00 -14.15
CA MET A 81 -0.71 -3.80 -13.67
C MET A 81 0.38 -3.33 -14.65
N THR A 82 0.80 -4.18 -15.60
CA THR A 82 1.71 -3.78 -16.68
C THR A 82 1.12 -2.65 -17.56
N ASP A 83 -0.20 -2.64 -17.75
CA ASP A 83 -0.87 -1.59 -18.52
C ASP A 83 -0.76 -0.19 -17.90
N PHE A 84 -0.41 -0.11 -16.61
CA PHE A 84 -0.22 1.14 -15.88
C PHE A 84 1.25 1.57 -15.76
N MET A 85 2.18 0.76 -16.25
CA MET A 85 3.58 1.10 -16.31
C MET A 85 3.88 2.08 -17.45
N LYS A 86 4.82 2.97 -17.24
CA LYS A 86 5.45 3.79 -18.28
C LYS A 86 6.36 2.96 -19.16
N HIS A 87 7.08 2.02 -18.54
CA HIS A 87 8.04 1.11 -19.18
C HIS A 87 7.43 -0.27 -19.48
N LYS A 88 6.14 -0.33 -19.85
CA LYS A 88 5.43 -1.59 -20.10
C LYS A 88 6.13 -2.52 -21.08
N ASN A 89 6.83 -1.99 -22.07
CA ASN A 89 7.60 -2.78 -23.07
C ASN A 89 8.82 -3.47 -22.45
N GLN A 90 9.24 -3.10 -21.24
CA GLN A 90 10.34 -3.74 -20.53
C GLN A 90 9.83 -4.83 -19.55
N ALA A 91 8.53 -4.97 -19.38
CA ALA A 91 7.94 -5.95 -18.46
C ALA A 91 8.28 -7.40 -18.86
N GLU A 92 8.55 -7.68 -20.14
CA GLU A 92 9.03 -8.99 -20.63
C GLU A 92 10.43 -9.37 -20.13
N GLN A 93 11.21 -8.39 -19.65
CA GLN A 93 12.53 -8.62 -19.06
C GLN A 93 12.47 -8.94 -17.56
N GLU A 94 11.27 -8.86 -16.96
CA GLU A 94 11.06 -9.15 -15.56
C GLU A 94 10.85 -10.66 -15.33
N VAL A 95 11.34 -11.15 -14.20
CA VAL A 95 11.02 -12.51 -13.74
C VAL A 95 9.80 -12.45 -12.83
N TRP A 96 8.75 -13.21 -13.14
CA TRP A 96 7.52 -13.21 -12.35
C TRP A 96 7.29 -14.56 -11.68
N PHE A 97 7.06 -14.51 -10.35
CA PHE A 97 6.64 -15.67 -9.58
C PHE A 97 5.22 -15.48 -9.05
N ARG A 98 4.36 -16.45 -9.33
CA ARG A 98 3.09 -16.58 -8.62
C ARG A 98 3.34 -17.30 -7.31
N SER A 99 3.44 -16.57 -6.20
CA SER A 99 3.69 -17.15 -4.87
C SER A 99 3.19 -16.27 -3.75
N ASP A 100 2.95 -16.86 -2.57
CA ASP A 100 2.83 -16.10 -1.33
C ASP A 100 4.22 -15.56 -0.95
N TRP A 101 4.29 -14.31 -0.51
CA TRP A 101 5.56 -13.65 -0.11
C TRP A 101 6.29 -14.38 1.01
N LEU A 102 5.55 -15.12 1.87
CA LEU A 102 6.14 -15.85 2.98
C LEU A 102 6.87 -17.13 2.55
N THR A 103 6.50 -17.69 1.39
CA THR A 103 7.00 -18.97 0.87
C THR A 103 7.56 -18.85 -0.53
N MET A 104 7.82 -17.62 -0.99
CA MET A 104 8.32 -17.38 -2.35
C MET A 104 9.63 -18.17 -2.63
N PRO A 105 9.72 -18.83 -3.79
CA PRO A 105 10.85 -19.68 -4.16
C PRO A 105 11.99 -18.86 -4.79
N VAL A 106 12.49 -17.89 -4.06
CA VAL A 106 13.61 -17.04 -4.48
C VAL A 106 14.83 -17.28 -3.61
N ALA A 107 16.01 -17.12 -4.20
CA ALA A 107 17.29 -17.42 -3.53
C ALA A 107 17.55 -16.46 -2.35
N ASP A 108 18.13 -17.00 -1.28
CA ASP A 108 18.62 -16.21 -0.17
C ASP A 108 19.91 -15.45 -0.56
N ASN A 109 20.13 -14.29 0.06
CA ASN A 109 21.30 -13.42 -0.17
C ASN A 109 21.52 -13.05 -1.67
N TYR A 110 20.42 -12.86 -2.43
CA TYR A 110 20.51 -12.64 -3.86
C TYR A 110 20.20 -11.20 -4.29
N TYR A 111 19.27 -10.54 -3.61
CA TYR A 111 18.80 -9.20 -3.99
C TYR A 111 19.58 -8.10 -3.27
N ASP A 112 19.84 -7.00 -4.01
CA ASP A 112 20.40 -5.79 -3.42
C ASP A 112 19.30 -4.96 -2.73
N PHE A 113 18.06 -5.01 -3.29
CA PHE A 113 16.89 -4.33 -2.73
C PHE A 113 15.64 -5.23 -2.78
N VAL A 114 14.81 -5.10 -1.75
CA VAL A 114 13.42 -5.57 -1.76
C VAL A 114 12.52 -4.34 -1.68
N LEU A 115 11.52 -4.22 -2.55
CA LEU A 115 10.56 -3.12 -2.55
C LEU A 115 9.16 -3.64 -2.18
N GLY A 116 8.43 -2.89 -1.35
CA GLY A 116 7.07 -3.23 -0.97
C GLY A 116 6.18 -2.00 -0.77
N ASP A 117 4.94 -2.06 -1.26
CA ASP A 117 3.94 -1.02 -1.05
C ASP A 117 2.79 -1.54 -0.20
N LEU A 118 2.68 -1.04 1.04
CA LEU A 118 1.71 -1.46 2.05
C LEU A 118 1.76 -2.98 2.35
N VAL A 119 2.92 -3.62 2.17
CA VAL A 119 3.04 -5.09 2.23
C VAL A 119 2.95 -5.63 3.65
N ILE A 120 3.46 -4.91 4.64
CA ILE A 120 3.41 -5.33 6.05
C ILE A 120 1.96 -5.30 6.53
N THR A 121 1.25 -4.20 6.27
CA THR A 121 -0.14 -4.00 6.73
C THR A 121 -1.15 -4.87 5.98
N ASN A 122 -0.79 -5.43 4.84
CA ASN A 122 -1.60 -6.41 4.11
C ASN A 122 -1.62 -7.80 4.74
N LEU A 123 -0.74 -8.08 5.71
CA LEU A 123 -0.65 -9.37 6.38
C LEU A 123 -1.19 -9.32 7.82
N PRO A 124 -1.87 -10.39 8.27
CA PRO A 124 -2.21 -10.55 9.69
C PRO A 124 -1.00 -10.34 10.59
N LEU A 125 -1.22 -9.75 11.78
CA LEU A 125 -0.14 -9.34 12.69
C LEU A 125 0.88 -10.44 13.01
N GLN A 126 0.39 -11.68 13.14
CA GLN A 126 1.24 -12.85 13.42
C GLN A 126 2.11 -13.27 12.23
N LEU A 127 1.77 -12.85 11.01
CA LEU A 127 2.53 -13.17 9.80
C LEU A 127 3.53 -12.06 9.42
N GLN A 128 3.38 -10.85 9.97
CA GLN A 128 4.30 -9.73 9.68
C GLN A 128 5.77 -10.05 10.04
N PRO A 129 6.08 -10.68 11.20
CA PRO A 129 7.44 -11.12 11.49
C PRO A 129 8.01 -12.10 10.46
N MET A 130 7.17 -12.99 9.91
CA MET A 130 7.59 -13.95 8.88
C MET A 130 7.96 -13.25 7.57
N LEU A 131 7.17 -12.22 7.16
CA LEU A 131 7.52 -11.40 6.00
C LEU A 131 8.85 -10.69 6.20
N LEU A 132 9.05 -10.06 7.37
CA LEU A 132 10.31 -9.37 7.67
C LEU A 132 11.51 -10.33 7.66
N ALA A 133 11.36 -11.53 8.23
CA ALA A 133 12.39 -12.57 8.19
C ALA A 133 12.69 -13.02 6.75
N LYS A 134 11.65 -13.25 5.92
CA LYS A 134 11.82 -13.65 4.53
C LYS A 134 12.44 -12.54 3.68
N ALA A 135 12.00 -11.28 3.84
CA ALA A 135 12.63 -10.14 3.17
C ALA A 135 14.12 -10.01 3.55
N LYS A 136 14.44 -10.23 4.83
CA LYS A 136 15.84 -10.24 5.30
C LYS A 136 16.64 -11.40 4.68
N SER A 137 16.09 -12.62 4.61
CA SER A 137 16.83 -13.78 4.10
C SER A 137 17.25 -13.60 2.64
N VAL A 138 16.38 -13.05 1.80
CA VAL A 138 16.63 -12.90 0.35
C VAL A 138 17.57 -11.73 0.02
N LEU A 139 17.73 -10.77 0.92
CA LEU A 139 18.65 -9.65 0.76
C LEU A 139 20.10 -10.08 0.97
N LYS A 140 21.02 -9.55 0.17
CA LYS A 140 22.45 -9.62 0.41
C LYS A 140 22.83 -8.93 1.73
N PRO A 141 23.97 -9.25 2.35
CA PRO A 141 24.54 -8.40 3.41
C PRO A 141 24.67 -6.94 2.92
N GLY A 142 24.21 -5.97 3.71
CA GLY A 142 24.15 -4.56 3.33
C GLY A 142 23.10 -4.21 2.29
N GLY A 143 22.18 -5.13 1.95
CA GLY A 143 21.01 -4.85 1.12
C GLY A 143 19.89 -4.21 1.92
N TYR A 144 18.91 -3.62 1.21
CA TYR A 144 17.84 -2.84 1.84
C TYR A 144 16.44 -3.36 1.51
N PHE A 145 15.60 -3.44 2.53
CA PHE A 145 14.16 -3.53 2.34
C PHE A 145 13.57 -2.12 2.40
N ILE A 146 13.01 -1.64 1.29
CA ILE A 146 12.39 -0.33 1.17
C ILE A 146 10.89 -0.54 1.08
N THR A 147 10.15 -0.04 2.06
CA THR A 147 8.70 -0.22 2.11
C THR A 147 7.99 1.05 2.52
N ARG A 148 6.83 1.30 1.89
CA ARG A 148 5.82 2.22 2.39
C ARG A 148 4.84 1.39 3.21
N ASP A 149 4.42 1.91 4.35
CA ASP A 149 3.35 1.29 5.12
C ASP A 149 2.49 2.33 5.83
N TRP A 150 1.23 1.97 6.05
CA TRP A 150 0.28 2.84 6.70
C TRP A 150 0.34 2.69 8.23
N TRP A 151 0.45 3.84 8.90
CA TRP A 151 0.36 3.95 10.35
C TRP A 151 -0.83 4.83 10.72
N PRO A 152 -1.84 4.30 11.43
CA PRO A 152 -3.00 5.09 11.82
C PRO A 152 -2.58 6.22 12.76
N PRO A 153 -3.23 7.39 12.68
CA PRO A 153 -2.95 8.50 13.58
C PRO A 153 -3.31 8.14 15.02
N MET A 154 -2.64 8.77 15.98
CA MET A 154 -2.88 8.55 17.41
C MET A 154 -4.28 9.03 17.83
N SER A 155 -4.82 10.07 17.19
CA SER A 155 -6.17 10.58 17.41
C SER A 155 -7.07 10.24 16.23
N LYS A 156 -8.28 9.76 16.52
CA LYS A 156 -9.29 9.50 15.48
C LYS A 156 -9.85 10.81 14.93
N PRO A 157 -9.95 10.95 13.60
CA PRO A 157 -10.70 12.05 13.01
C PRO A 157 -12.19 11.92 13.33
N ALA A 158 -12.93 13.04 13.31
CA ALA A 158 -14.39 13.02 13.36
C ALA A 158 -14.98 12.97 11.96
N ILE A 159 -16.09 12.25 11.77
CA ILE A 159 -16.68 12.06 10.44
C ILE A 159 -17.36 13.34 9.91
N GLU A 160 -17.95 14.13 10.80
CA GLU A 160 -18.67 15.36 10.43
C GLU A 160 -17.77 16.37 9.71
N PRO A 161 -16.62 16.79 10.28
CA PRO A 161 -15.70 17.72 9.61
C PRO A 161 -15.15 17.17 8.29
N MET A 162 -14.93 15.87 8.20
CA MET A 162 -14.47 15.22 6.97
C MET A 162 -15.52 15.34 5.85
N ILE A 163 -16.79 15.09 6.18
CA ILE A 163 -17.91 15.22 5.24
C ILE A 163 -18.09 16.68 4.81
N GLU A 164 -18.09 17.61 5.75
CA GLU A 164 -18.22 19.04 5.44
C GLU A 164 -17.10 19.54 4.53
N LYS A 165 -15.87 19.12 4.83
CA LYS A 165 -14.70 19.44 4.00
C LYS A 165 -14.86 18.95 2.56
N ILE A 166 -15.23 17.67 2.35
CA ILE A 166 -15.35 17.13 1.00
C ILE A 166 -16.51 17.76 0.23
N LEU A 167 -17.64 18.03 0.88
CA LEU A 167 -18.78 18.67 0.24
C LEU A 167 -18.47 20.14 -0.14
N LYS A 168 -17.66 20.84 0.68
CA LYS A 168 -17.23 22.21 0.40
C LYS A 168 -16.27 22.31 -0.78
N ILE A 169 -15.28 21.43 -0.87
CA ILE A 169 -14.26 21.44 -1.96
C ILE A 169 -14.74 20.73 -3.22
N GLY A 170 -15.88 20.03 -3.16
CA GLY A 170 -16.44 19.25 -4.24
C GLY A 170 -15.84 17.84 -4.34
N ILE A 171 -16.66 16.93 -4.91
CA ILE A 171 -16.31 15.53 -5.10
C ILE A 171 -15.53 15.38 -6.41
N ASN A 172 -14.20 15.23 -6.29
CA ASN A 172 -13.30 14.97 -7.41
C ASN A 172 -12.28 13.90 -7.02
N LYS A 173 -11.46 13.44 -7.98
CA LYS A 173 -10.49 12.35 -7.76
C LYS A 173 -9.62 12.58 -6.53
N LYS A 174 -9.03 13.77 -6.38
CA LYS A 174 -8.12 14.09 -5.27
C LYS A 174 -8.86 14.13 -3.92
N SER A 175 -9.99 14.85 -3.85
CA SER A 175 -10.75 15.00 -2.60
C SER A 175 -11.30 13.68 -2.10
N ILE A 176 -11.75 12.81 -3.01
CA ILE A 176 -12.34 11.52 -2.64
C ILE A 176 -11.27 10.51 -2.17
N ASN A 177 -10.05 10.56 -2.73
CA ASN A 177 -8.95 9.73 -2.24
C ASN A 177 -8.53 10.14 -0.83
N ILE A 178 -8.40 11.45 -0.56
CA ILE A 178 -8.11 11.97 0.78
C ILE A 178 -9.21 11.56 1.77
N PHE A 179 -10.47 11.74 1.38
CA PHE A 179 -11.62 11.35 2.20
C PHE A 179 -11.62 9.84 2.52
N SER A 180 -11.36 9.00 1.52
CA SER A 180 -11.31 7.55 1.72
C SER A 180 -10.19 7.13 2.69
N TRP A 181 -9.06 7.83 2.64
CA TRP A 181 -7.95 7.61 3.58
C TRP A 181 -8.29 8.07 5.01
N GLU A 182 -8.93 9.25 5.14
CA GLU A 182 -9.43 9.73 6.43
C GLU A 182 -10.48 8.77 7.02
N LEU A 183 -11.36 8.23 6.17
CA LEU A 183 -12.36 7.24 6.57
C LEU A 183 -11.71 5.90 6.99
N LEU A 184 -10.62 5.49 6.35
CA LEU A 184 -9.82 4.33 6.75
C LEU A 184 -9.23 4.54 8.16
N ASN A 185 -8.69 5.74 8.44
CA ASN A 185 -8.20 6.11 9.77
C ASN A 185 -9.30 6.07 10.83
N LEU A 186 -10.50 6.57 10.49
CA LEU A 186 -11.66 6.50 11.37
C LEU A 186 -12.11 5.06 11.64
N ALA A 187 -12.06 4.20 10.62
CA ALA A 187 -12.41 2.79 10.72
C ALA A 187 -11.41 1.94 11.51
N TYR A 188 -10.21 2.49 11.77
CA TYR A 188 -9.21 1.76 12.55
C TYR A 188 -9.69 1.42 13.97
N ASN A 189 -9.61 0.13 14.31
CA ASN A 189 -9.93 -0.40 15.62
C ASN A 189 -8.64 -0.76 16.37
N SER A 190 -8.29 0.03 17.38
CA SER A 190 -7.05 -0.16 18.16
C SER A 190 -7.00 -1.46 18.95
N LYS A 191 -8.16 -1.97 19.41
CA LYS A 191 -8.25 -3.27 20.13
C LYS A 191 -7.99 -4.44 19.18
N LYS A 192 -8.57 -4.40 17.98
CA LYS A 192 -8.37 -5.42 16.93
C LYS A 192 -7.08 -5.19 16.14
N ARG A 193 -6.48 -4.00 16.24
CA ARG A 193 -5.32 -3.55 15.44
C ARG A 193 -5.55 -3.75 13.94
N SER A 194 -6.72 -3.34 13.47
CA SER A 194 -7.11 -3.50 12.08
C SER A 194 -8.12 -2.44 11.65
N ALA A 195 -8.19 -2.19 10.35
CA ALA A 195 -9.28 -1.49 9.70
C ALA A 195 -9.82 -2.34 8.55
N THR A 196 -11.13 -2.23 8.29
CA THR A 196 -11.78 -2.99 7.23
C THR A 196 -12.56 -2.07 6.29
N THR A 197 -12.68 -2.48 5.04
CA THR A 197 -13.55 -1.78 4.08
C THR A 197 -15.01 -1.83 4.49
N ASP A 198 -15.42 -2.90 5.17
CA ASP A 198 -16.78 -3.05 5.71
C ASP A 198 -17.07 -2.00 6.79
N ASP A 199 -16.09 -1.74 7.69
CA ASP A 199 -16.24 -0.69 8.70
C ASP A 199 -16.26 0.71 8.07
N MET A 200 -15.43 0.99 7.06
CA MET A 200 -15.49 2.25 6.32
C MET A 200 -16.87 2.49 5.72
N TYR A 201 -17.41 1.48 5.03
CA TYR A 201 -18.73 1.55 4.42
C TYR A 201 -19.83 1.73 5.46
N ARG A 202 -19.79 0.96 6.56
CA ARG A 202 -20.75 1.04 7.65
C ARG A 202 -20.78 2.44 8.27
N LEU A 203 -19.62 3.01 8.61
CA LEU A 203 -19.50 4.35 9.18
C LEU A 203 -20.13 5.43 8.29
N LEU A 204 -19.80 5.42 6.99
CA LEU A 204 -20.36 6.40 6.06
C LEU A 204 -21.87 6.21 5.87
N LYS A 205 -22.35 4.96 5.81
CA LYS A 205 -23.77 4.63 5.68
C LYS A 205 -24.56 5.03 6.91
N GLU A 206 -24.06 4.76 8.11
CA GLU A 206 -24.68 5.17 9.37
C GLU A 206 -24.80 6.69 9.46
N PHE A 207 -23.71 7.42 9.06
CA PHE A 207 -23.76 8.88 9.00
C PHE A 207 -24.83 9.35 8.02
N GLN A 208 -24.88 8.80 6.80
CA GLN A 208 -25.92 9.13 5.81
C GLN A 208 -27.34 8.89 6.31
N GLN A 209 -27.57 7.78 7.04
CA GLN A 209 -28.89 7.45 7.57
C GLN A 209 -29.37 8.45 8.64
N LYS A 210 -28.43 8.93 9.47
CA LYS A 210 -28.70 9.90 10.55
C LYS A 210 -28.85 11.33 10.04
N GLU A 211 -28.33 11.62 8.83
CA GLU A 211 -28.38 12.98 8.26
C GLU A 211 -29.83 13.39 7.96
N LYS A 212 -30.29 14.49 8.57
CA LYS A 212 -31.65 15.04 8.45
C LYS A 212 -31.81 15.93 7.21
N ASN A 213 -30.73 16.60 6.78
CA ASN A 213 -30.75 17.42 5.60
C ASN A 213 -30.80 16.56 4.33
N LYS A 214 -31.89 16.62 3.60
CA LYS A 214 -32.15 15.81 2.40
C LYS A 214 -31.11 16.06 1.30
N ILE A 215 -30.68 17.31 1.10
CA ILE A 215 -29.69 17.67 0.08
C ILE A 215 -28.34 17.04 0.44
N LYS A 216 -27.87 17.25 1.68
CA LYS A 216 -26.61 16.67 2.18
C LYS A 216 -26.64 15.14 2.10
N LYS A 217 -27.76 14.52 2.47
CA LYS A 217 -27.96 13.07 2.36
C LYS A 217 -27.83 12.55 0.93
N GLN A 218 -28.35 13.27 -0.06
CA GLN A 218 -28.22 12.93 -1.48
C GLN A 218 -26.78 13.11 -1.97
N GLN A 219 -26.06 14.12 -1.52
CA GLN A 219 -24.66 14.36 -1.86
C GLN A 219 -23.72 13.26 -1.35
N LEU A 220 -24.11 12.48 -0.34
CA LEU A 220 -23.33 11.35 0.17
C LEU A 220 -23.45 10.09 -0.69
N VAL A 221 -24.44 9.97 -1.55
CA VAL A 221 -24.64 8.79 -2.41
C VAL A 221 -23.45 8.55 -3.35
N PRO A 222 -22.91 9.55 -4.06
CA PRO A 222 -21.69 9.37 -4.87
C PRO A 222 -20.49 8.89 -4.07
N LEU A 223 -20.31 9.38 -2.83
CA LEU A 223 -19.21 8.94 -1.94
C LEU A 223 -19.33 7.46 -1.59
N LEU A 224 -20.53 6.99 -1.23
CA LEU A 224 -20.79 5.57 -0.96
C LEU A 224 -20.52 4.69 -2.18
N LYS A 225 -21.00 5.10 -3.36
CA LYS A 225 -20.78 4.38 -4.62
C LYS A 225 -19.29 4.29 -4.95
N HIS A 226 -18.57 5.40 -4.81
CA HIS A 226 -17.14 5.44 -5.06
C HIS A 226 -16.38 4.56 -4.05
N LEU A 227 -16.73 4.62 -2.77
CA LEU A 227 -16.08 3.81 -1.73
C LEU A 227 -16.17 2.31 -2.05
N ILE A 228 -17.37 1.82 -2.42
CA ILE A 228 -17.56 0.40 -2.80
C ILE A 228 -16.79 0.06 -4.07
N TYR A 229 -16.75 0.96 -5.04
CA TYR A 229 -16.02 0.74 -6.29
C TYR A 229 -14.51 0.63 -6.04
N VAL A 230 -13.92 1.55 -5.25
CA VAL A 230 -12.48 1.61 -5.02
C VAL A 230 -12.02 0.56 -4.01
N TYR A 231 -12.78 0.40 -2.93
CA TYR A 231 -12.46 -0.50 -1.83
C TYR A 231 -13.49 -1.62 -1.72
N PRO A 232 -13.29 -2.76 -2.39
CA PRO A 232 -14.22 -3.87 -2.31
C PRO A 232 -14.35 -4.37 -0.87
N LEU A 233 -15.58 -4.74 -0.50
CA LEU A 233 -15.87 -5.27 0.83
C LEU A 233 -15.03 -6.52 1.16
N GLY A 234 -14.75 -6.70 2.44
CA GLY A 234 -13.98 -7.84 2.95
C GLY A 234 -12.46 -7.64 2.98
N LYS A 235 -11.93 -6.49 2.54
CA LYS A 235 -10.50 -6.17 2.71
C LYS A 235 -10.23 -5.76 4.15
N THR A 236 -9.16 -6.32 4.71
CA THR A 236 -8.65 -5.96 6.03
C THR A 236 -7.20 -5.55 5.94
N TRP A 237 -6.84 -4.48 6.63
CA TRP A 237 -5.47 -4.10 6.93
C TRP A 237 -5.21 -4.33 8.42
N TRP A 238 -4.07 -4.96 8.75
CA TRP A 238 -3.65 -5.23 10.12
C TRP A 238 -2.49 -4.32 10.48
N VAL A 239 -2.76 -3.41 11.42
CA VAL A 239 -1.88 -2.27 11.65
C VAL A 239 -1.57 -2.11 13.13
N LYS A 240 -0.29 -2.04 13.45
CA LYS A 240 0.19 -1.58 14.77
C LYS A 240 0.33 -0.06 14.75
N VAL A 241 0.25 0.56 15.91
CA VAL A 241 0.70 1.96 16.02
C VAL A 241 2.20 2.02 15.74
N ARG A 242 2.66 3.15 15.17
CA ARG A 242 4.02 3.30 14.65
C ARG A 242 5.13 2.85 15.61
N PRO A 243 5.14 3.21 16.91
CA PRO A 243 6.20 2.75 17.83
C PRO A 243 6.29 1.21 17.97
N GLU A 244 5.13 0.54 18.00
CA GLU A 244 5.08 -0.92 18.06
C GLU A 244 5.53 -1.59 16.76
N ALA A 245 5.17 -0.99 15.63
CA ALA A 245 5.59 -1.46 14.32
C ALA A 245 7.10 -1.34 14.16
N GLU A 246 7.69 -0.18 14.49
CA GLU A 246 9.13 0.03 14.45
C GLU A 246 9.89 -0.88 15.39
N LYS A 247 9.35 -1.15 16.61
CA LYS A 247 9.93 -2.15 17.53
C LYS A 247 9.96 -3.55 16.92
N THR A 248 8.95 -3.90 16.10
CA THR A 248 8.94 -5.19 15.39
C THR A 248 9.97 -5.20 14.26
N VAL A 249 10.03 -4.15 13.45
CA VAL A 249 10.98 -3.99 12.34
C VAL A 249 12.44 -4.06 12.84
N LYS A 250 12.76 -3.35 13.93
CA LYS A 250 14.11 -3.31 14.54
C LYS A 250 14.64 -4.67 15.00
N LYS A 251 13.79 -5.70 15.12
CA LYS A 251 14.26 -7.07 15.38
C LYS A 251 14.92 -7.73 14.17
N TYR A 252 14.64 -7.23 12.98
CA TYR A 252 15.10 -7.81 11.71
C TYR A 252 16.04 -6.90 10.94
N PHE A 253 15.84 -5.59 11.03
CA PHE A 253 16.50 -4.57 10.22
C PHE A 253 16.97 -3.40 11.09
N LYS A 254 18.05 -2.77 10.68
CA LYS A 254 18.38 -1.41 11.14
C LYS A 254 17.53 -0.43 10.34
N ILE A 255 16.82 0.49 11.00
CA ILE A 255 16.14 1.60 10.33
C ILE A 255 17.21 2.62 9.96
N GLU A 256 17.62 2.66 8.70
CA GLU A 256 18.62 3.59 8.20
C GLU A 256 18.04 5.00 8.08
N SER A 257 16.88 5.12 7.47
CA SER A 257 16.15 6.38 7.39
C SER A 257 14.65 6.18 7.19
N ILE A 258 13.89 7.22 7.52
CA ILE A 258 12.46 7.33 7.25
C ILE A 258 12.26 8.62 6.48
N LYS A 259 11.66 8.54 5.28
CA LYS A 259 11.45 9.69 4.42
C LYS A 259 9.98 9.89 4.10
N HIS A 260 9.64 11.12 3.79
CA HIS A 260 8.30 11.54 3.43
C HIS A 260 8.36 12.38 2.16
N ASP A 261 7.38 12.19 1.27
CA ASP A 261 7.15 13.13 0.18
C ASP A 261 6.42 14.36 0.73
N ARG A 262 7.08 15.51 0.73
CA ARG A 262 6.54 16.77 1.28
C ARG A 262 5.29 17.26 0.52
N ASP A 263 5.12 16.85 -0.73
CA ASP A 263 3.96 17.22 -1.54
C ASP A 263 2.74 16.33 -1.26
N ASN A 264 2.93 15.24 -0.51
CA ASN A 264 1.86 14.35 -0.09
C ASN A 264 1.28 14.80 1.25
N GLN A 265 0.02 15.23 1.27
CA GLN A 265 -0.68 15.72 2.47
C GLN A 265 -0.76 14.69 3.61
N ARG A 266 -0.57 13.40 3.33
CA ARG A 266 -0.63 12.28 4.30
C ARG A 266 0.68 11.51 4.39
N ALA A 267 1.78 12.12 3.99
CA ALA A 267 3.09 11.48 3.96
C ALA A 267 3.50 10.90 5.32
N GLU A 268 3.16 11.57 6.41
CA GLU A 268 3.49 11.11 7.78
C GLU A 268 2.73 9.85 8.20
N GLU A 269 1.54 9.61 7.63
CA GLU A 269 0.74 8.42 7.88
C GLU A 269 1.18 7.24 7.01
N CYS A 270 1.93 7.50 5.93
CA CYS A 270 2.44 6.50 5.01
C CYS A 270 3.90 6.76 4.64
N PRO A 271 4.83 6.72 5.61
CA PRO A 271 6.24 6.99 5.37
C PRO A 271 6.92 5.88 4.57
N ILE A 272 8.06 6.24 3.97
CA ILE A 272 8.97 5.31 3.33
C ILE A 272 10.05 4.92 4.34
N TYR A 273 10.17 3.65 4.64
CA TYR A 273 11.22 3.07 5.46
C TYR A 273 12.35 2.53 4.60
N PHE A 274 13.57 2.91 4.91
CA PHE A 274 14.78 2.35 4.34
C PHE A 274 15.43 1.48 5.42
N LEU A 275 15.31 0.16 5.25
CA LEU A 275 15.63 -0.85 6.26
C LEU A 275 16.86 -1.64 5.81
N GLU A 276 17.99 -1.45 6.49
CA GLU A 276 19.27 -2.14 6.21
C GLU A 276 19.28 -3.54 6.88
N LYS A 277 19.74 -4.55 6.10
CA LYS A 277 19.94 -5.92 6.58
C LYS A 277 21.10 -6.03 7.54
#